data_ae5b3eebe560cec56a64eb857ad2d1be
#
_entry.id   ae5b3eebe560cec56a64eb857ad2d1be
#
_cell.length_a   1.000
_cell.length_b   1.000
_cell.length_c   1.000
_cell.angle_alpha   90.00
_cell.angle_beta   90.00
_cell.angle_gamma   90.00
#
_symmetry.space_group_name_H-M   'P 1'
#
loop_
_entity.id
_entity.type
_entity.pdbx_description
1 polymer ?
#
loop_
_entity_poly.entity_id
_entity_poly.type
_entity_poly.pdbx_seq_one_letter_code
_entity_poly.pdbx_strand_id
1 'polypeptide(L)'
;MKKSLVVITLLLLFVSRAQTNNVEEQGVITIVLMVKNEQDAMEKTLEPFVKAGIKSFLIFDTGSTDDTIAVTHQFFKKHHITNYVIEEEPFIDFATSRNHALDAADKHFPNTTFYLMLDAEWYLHNVKGLIDFCNLEKHKNTPCYLLRIINNSIDFSVPRLIRASSHARFEGVVHEIIPVYGSVKAPRDIYFELGVSHYGIEKSRKRWERDAALLLKEHEKNPTAPRTTFYLAQTYECMGEIEKAFHYYKLRATQEGWHEENYETFYRLGRIVERLSATDPNYTWPMAFEYFATAHNLMPHRAEPLVHMAYHYWPDGVGPSNAALCYLFAKRACELDYPEKDMLFIDPGAYNFKRYEILSKAAWQVGDFANGETATRNALQAHEMPHLLNNLAAYITRRAQQQ
;
A
#
# COMPACT_ATOMS: atom_id res chain seq x y z
N MET A 1 3.62 59.42 81.87
CA MET A 1 4.58 58.40 81.34
C MET A 1 3.78 57.29 80.69
N LYS A 2 3.64 57.34 79.38
CA LYS A 2 2.95 56.26 78.58
C LYS A 2 4.00 55.58 77.69
N LYS A 3 4.19 54.31 77.89
CA LYS A 3 5.05 53.46 77.07
C LYS A 3 4.23 52.98 75.85
N SER A 4 4.64 53.33 74.65
CA SER A 4 4.07 52.82 73.40
C SER A 4 4.75 51.51 73.08
N LEU A 5 3.94 50.50 72.89
CA LEU A 5 4.32 49.14 72.41
C LEU A 5 4.19 49.15 70.89
N VAL A 6 5.31 48.95 70.19
CA VAL A 6 5.34 48.73 68.71
C VAL A 6 5.20 47.28 68.47
N VAL A 7 4.10 46.88 67.83
CA VAL A 7 3.86 45.50 67.34
C VAL A 7 4.39 45.44 65.88
N ILE A 8 5.44 44.66 65.66
CA ILE A 8 5.93 44.37 64.32
C ILE A 8 5.17 43.12 63.82
N THR A 9 4.27 43.30 62.84
CA THR A 9 3.58 42.22 62.17
C THR A 9 4.46 41.76 61.04
N LEU A 10 5.03 40.54 61.16
CA LEU A 10 5.73 39.83 60.06
C LEU A 10 4.70 39.28 59.08
N LEU A 11 4.60 39.85 57.87
CA LEU A 11 3.86 39.32 56.77
C LEU A 11 4.70 38.20 56.13
N LEU A 12 4.34 36.93 56.36
CA LEU A 12 4.84 35.78 55.62
C LEU A 12 4.15 35.73 54.24
N LEU A 13 4.84 36.18 53.21
CA LEU A 13 4.47 35.97 51.82
C LEU A 13 4.68 34.51 51.49
N PHE A 14 3.60 33.73 51.46
CA PHE A 14 3.57 32.43 50.81
C PHE A 14 3.61 32.68 49.29
N VAL A 15 4.81 32.56 48.70
CA VAL A 15 4.96 32.41 47.25
C VAL A 15 4.51 30.99 46.91
N SER A 16 3.27 30.83 46.50
CA SER A 16 2.82 29.58 45.87
C SER A 16 3.60 29.43 44.58
N ARG A 17 4.56 28.52 44.59
CA ARG A 17 5.26 28.05 43.39
C ARG A 17 4.20 27.34 42.57
N ALA A 18 3.63 28.03 41.60
CA ALA A 18 2.85 27.36 40.54
C ALA A 18 3.76 26.30 39.93
N GLN A 19 3.46 25.04 40.14
CA GLN A 19 3.96 23.99 39.31
C GLN A 19 3.46 24.29 37.90
N THR A 20 4.32 24.85 37.07
CA THR A 20 4.15 24.78 35.64
C THR A 20 4.20 23.30 35.31
N ASN A 21 3.03 22.70 35.10
CA ASN A 21 2.92 21.46 34.37
C ASN A 21 3.63 21.75 33.04
N ASN A 22 4.85 21.23 32.89
CA ASN A 22 5.45 21.07 31.60
C ASN A 22 4.52 20.11 30.84
N VAL A 23 3.57 20.69 30.10
CA VAL A 23 2.93 20.01 29.00
C VAL A 23 4.10 19.78 28.04
N GLU A 24 4.71 18.60 28.08
CA GLU A 24 5.64 18.19 27.03
C GLU A 24 4.92 18.48 25.72
N GLU A 25 5.53 19.29 24.88
CA GLU A 25 4.97 19.69 23.60
C GLU A 25 4.71 18.40 22.81
N GLN A 26 3.45 17.96 22.79
CA GLN A 26 3.06 16.76 22.04
C GLN A 26 3.43 17.05 20.60
N GLY A 27 4.22 16.15 20.00
CA GLY A 27 4.71 16.30 18.64
C GLY A 27 3.55 16.36 17.64
N VAL A 28 3.83 16.86 16.45
CA VAL A 28 2.83 16.96 15.36
C VAL A 28 2.25 15.60 14.97
N ILE A 29 2.94 14.49 15.27
CA ILE A 29 2.56 13.12 14.93
C ILE A 29 2.57 12.23 16.17
N THR A 30 1.52 11.41 16.33
CA THR A 30 1.51 10.23 17.21
C THR A 30 1.47 8.97 16.36
N ILE A 31 2.35 8.02 16.64
CA ILE A 31 2.35 6.70 16.01
C ILE A 31 1.27 5.85 16.66
N VAL A 32 0.37 5.28 15.86
CA VAL A 32 -0.67 4.34 16.29
C VAL A 32 -0.40 3.02 15.58
N LEU A 33 0.00 2.00 16.34
CA LEU A 33 0.41 0.70 15.81
C LEU A 33 -0.49 -0.40 16.37
N MET A 34 -1.26 -1.05 15.50
CA MET A 34 -2.05 -2.22 15.84
C MET A 34 -1.20 -3.48 15.65
N VAL A 35 -1.13 -4.34 16.67
CA VAL A 35 -0.25 -5.51 16.70
C VAL A 35 -0.95 -6.79 17.15
N LYS A 36 -0.40 -7.94 16.73
CA LYS A 36 -0.69 -9.27 17.27
C LYS A 36 0.43 -10.25 16.94
N ASN A 37 1.17 -10.70 17.95
CA ASN A 37 2.29 -11.64 17.80
C ASN A 37 3.37 -11.12 16.82
N GLU A 38 3.93 -9.95 17.14
CA GLU A 38 4.90 -9.25 16.31
C GLU A 38 6.23 -8.97 17.04
N GLN A 39 6.58 -9.80 18.04
CA GLN A 39 7.79 -9.60 18.86
C GLN A 39 9.06 -9.35 18.04
N ASP A 40 9.22 -10.06 16.90
CA ASP A 40 10.41 -9.97 16.06
C ASP A 40 10.44 -8.72 15.16
N ALA A 41 9.28 -8.10 14.92
CA ALA A 41 9.13 -6.93 14.05
C ALA A 41 9.16 -5.59 14.80
N MET A 42 8.82 -5.59 16.10
CA MET A 42 8.58 -4.36 16.88
C MET A 42 9.75 -3.39 16.86
N GLU A 43 10.98 -3.84 17.17
CA GLU A 43 12.15 -2.95 17.20
C GLU A 43 12.41 -2.31 15.83
N LYS A 44 12.41 -3.10 14.75
CA LYS A 44 12.64 -2.63 13.39
C LYS A 44 11.55 -1.67 12.92
N THR A 45 10.31 -1.90 13.31
CA THR A 45 9.17 -1.03 12.96
C THR A 45 9.24 0.31 13.67
N LEU A 46 9.59 0.34 14.95
CA LEU A 46 9.55 1.54 15.79
C LEU A 46 10.84 2.39 15.72
N GLU A 47 11.98 1.76 15.50
CA GLU A 47 13.29 2.41 15.55
C GLU A 47 13.42 3.64 14.62
N PRO A 48 12.94 3.62 13.36
CA PRO A 48 13.05 4.79 12.47
C PRO A 48 12.34 6.03 13.02
N PHE A 49 11.20 5.85 13.68
CA PHE A 49 10.43 6.95 14.27
C PHE A 49 11.13 7.56 15.48
N VAL A 50 11.65 6.72 16.37
CA VAL A 50 12.40 7.17 17.54
C VAL A 50 13.67 7.89 17.13
N LYS A 51 14.43 7.36 16.15
CA LYS A 51 15.62 8.03 15.59
C LYS A 51 15.32 9.38 14.96
N ALA A 52 14.11 9.55 14.38
CA ALA A 52 13.66 10.82 13.83
C ALA A 52 13.12 11.81 14.87
N GLY A 53 13.07 11.42 16.15
CA GLY A 53 12.66 12.28 17.27
C GLY A 53 11.16 12.25 17.59
N ILE A 54 10.39 11.32 17.04
CA ILE A 54 9.00 11.10 17.44
C ILE A 54 8.99 10.49 18.84
N LYS A 55 8.12 11.01 19.71
CA LYS A 55 8.08 10.64 21.13
C LYS A 55 6.73 10.11 21.60
N SER A 56 5.67 10.22 20.77
CA SER A 56 4.31 9.83 21.15
C SER A 56 3.90 8.54 20.42
N PHE A 57 3.53 7.50 21.17
CA PHE A 57 3.21 6.18 20.64
C PHE A 57 1.98 5.58 21.33
N LEU A 58 1.04 5.08 20.56
CA LEU A 58 -0.02 4.18 20.98
C LEU A 58 0.22 2.81 20.34
N ILE A 59 0.37 1.79 21.15
CA ILE A 59 0.42 0.39 20.71
C ILE A 59 -0.91 -0.24 21.11
N PHE A 60 -1.64 -0.76 20.12
CA PHE A 60 -2.93 -1.40 20.31
C PHE A 60 -2.77 -2.90 20.05
N ASP A 61 -2.65 -3.65 21.13
CA ASP A 61 -2.46 -5.11 21.07
C ASP A 61 -3.82 -5.82 20.97
N THR A 62 -3.96 -6.63 19.91
CA THR A 62 -5.21 -7.35 19.64
C THR A 62 -5.20 -8.80 20.13
N GLY A 63 -4.46 -9.04 21.21
CA GLY A 63 -4.38 -10.34 21.89
C GLY A 63 -3.14 -11.13 21.47
N SER A 64 -1.96 -10.55 21.64
CA SER A 64 -0.68 -11.24 21.52
C SER A 64 -0.52 -12.32 22.61
N THR A 65 0.12 -13.41 22.25
CA THR A 65 0.45 -14.55 23.13
C THR A 65 1.94 -14.81 23.20
N ASP A 66 2.73 -14.01 22.47
CA ASP A 66 4.19 -13.99 22.48
C ASP A 66 4.72 -12.80 23.32
N ASP A 67 6.00 -12.48 23.20
CA ASP A 67 6.64 -11.41 23.95
C ASP A 67 6.46 -9.99 23.35
N THR A 68 5.50 -9.78 22.44
CA THR A 68 5.26 -8.48 21.74
C THR A 68 5.20 -7.31 22.72
N ILE A 69 4.41 -7.41 23.79
CA ILE A 69 4.25 -6.35 24.79
C ILE A 69 5.54 -6.14 25.58
N ALA A 70 6.18 -7.23 26.02
CA ALA A 70 7.41 -7.17 26.80
C ALA A 70 8.56 -6.52 26.00
N VAL A 71 8.74 -6.92 24.74
CA VAL A 71 9.73 -6.35 23.82
C VAL A 71 9.46 -4.86 23.58
N THR A 72 8.21 -4.47 23.43
CA THR A 72 7.80 -3.07 23.25
C THR A 72 8.18 -2.22 24.46
N HIS A 73 7.88 -2.67 25.68
CA HIS A 73 8.28 -1.97 26.91
C HIS A 73 9.80 -1.84 27.03
N GLN A 74 10.55 -2.92 26.72
CA GLN A 74 12.01 -2.89 26.75
C GLN A 74 12.58 -1.90 25.71
N PHE A 75 12.02 -1.88 24.51
CA PHE A 75 12.39 -0.95 23.45
C PHE A 75 12.21 0.51 23.88
N PHE A 76 11.03 0.90 24.36
CA PHE A 76 10.76 2.26 24.81
C PHE A 76 11.64 2.66 26.01
N LYS A 77 11.88 1.75 26.96
CA LYS A 77 12.82 1.98 28.08
C LYS A 77 14.25 2.22 27.57
N LYS A 78 14.75 1.39 26.65
CA LYS A 78 16.09 1.51 26.02
C LYS A 78 16.28 2.87 25.35
N HIS A 79 15.23 3.39 24.71
CA HIS A 79 15.26 4.65 23.97
C HIS A 79 14.74 5.85 24.76
N HIS A 80 14.52 5.73 26.06
CA HIS A 80 14.02 6.79 26.96
C HIS A 80 12.69 7.43 26.49
N ILE A 81 11.82 6.66 25.84
CA ILE A 81 10.48 7.08 25.47
C ILE A 81 9.57 6.88 26.67
N THR A 82 8.96 7.96 27.14
CA THR A 82 8.05 7.98 28.30
C THR A 82 6.61 8.25 27.92
N ASN A 83 6.37 8.90 26.76
CA ASN A 83 5.05 9.24 26.27
C ASN A 83 4.49 8.15 25.35
N TYR A 84 4.19 7.01 25.92
CA TYR A 84 3.55 5.91 25.20
C TYR A 84 2.45 5.23 26.03
N VAL A 85 1.50 4.66 25.33
CA VAL A 85 0.39 3.86 25.90
C VAL A 85 0.35 2.51 25.17
N ILE A 86 0.10 1.44 25.91
CA ILE A 86 -0.27 0.13 25.37
C ILE A 86 -1.68 -0.18 25.85
N GLU A 87 -2.60 -0.35 24.90
CA GLU A 87 -3.98 -0.77 25.13
C GLU A 87 -4.14 -2.20 24.59
N GLU A 88 -4.85 -3.04 25.32
CA GLU A 88 -5.07 -4.45 24.98
C GLU A 88 -6.55 -4.70 24.83
N GLU A 89 -6.98 -5.08 23.61
CA GLU A 89 -8.36 -5.48 23.33
C GLU A 89 -8.39 -6.68 22.36
N PRO A 90 -9.36 -7.60 22.47
CA PRO A 90 -9.47 -8.68 21.49
C PRO A 90 -9.73 -8.17 20.08
N PHE A 91 -9.11 -8.82 19.07
CA PHE A 91 -9.39 -8.54 17.66
C PHE A 91 -10.86 -8.83 17.31
N ILE A 92 -11.53 -7.88 16.66
CA ILE A 92 -12.92 -8.03 16.17
C ILE A 92 -12.88 -8.18 14.65
N ASP A 93 -12.58 -7.10 13.96
CA ASP A 93 -12.24 -7.01 12.56
C ASP A 93 -11.25 -5.85 12.38
N PHE A 94 -10.73 -5.64 11.16
CA PHE A 94 -9.69 -4.63 10.97
C PHE A 94 -10.21 -3.20 11.19
N ALA A 95 -11.37 -2.84 10.63
CA ALA A 95 -11.90 -1.48 10.80
C ALA A 95 -12.27 -1.19 12.26
N THR A 96 -12.97 -2.10 12.91
CA THR A 96 -13.40 -1.94 14.31
C THR A 96 -12.18 -1.82 15.22
N SER A 97 -11.21 -2.72 15.11
CA SER A 97 -10.02 -2.69 15.96
C SER A 97 -9.16 -1.44 15.73
N ARG A 98 -9.00 -0.98 14.46
CA ARG A 98 -8.30 0.29 14.17
C ARG A 98 -9.06 1.49 14.71
N ASN A 99 -10.40 1.49 14.67
CA ASN A 99 -11.21 2.58 15.21
C ASN A 99 -11.08 2.65 16.73
N HIS A 100 -11.06 1.52 17.44
CA HIS A 100 -10.79 1.49 18.88
C HIS A 100 -9.37 2.02 19.18
N ALA A 101 -8.37 1.69 18.37
CA ALA A 101 -7.02 2.25 18.50
C ALA A 101 -7.00 3.78 18.29
N LEU A 102 -7.79 4.30 17.33
CA LEU A 102 -7.93 5.75 17.12
C LEU A 102 -8.70 6.42 18.27
N ASP A 103 -9.72 5.78 18.83
CA ASP A 103 -10.45 6.30 19.99
C ASP A 103 -9.55 6.37 21.23
N ALA A 104 -8.71 5.35 21.43
CA ALA A 104 -7.66 5.36 22.46
C ALA A 104 -6.64 6.48 22.19
N ALA A 105 -6.25 6.71 20.94
CA ALA A 105 -5.35 7.80 20.59
C ALA A 105 -5.98 9.17 20.84
N ASP A 106 -7.24 9.39 20.50
CA ASP A 106 -7.98 10.62 20.82
C ASP A 106 -8.01 10.89 22.33
N LYS A 107 -8.18 9.84 23.14
CA LYS A 107 -8.22 9.94 24.61
C LYS A 107 -6.85 10.27 25.21
N HIS A 108 -5.79 9.60 24.77
CA HIS A 108 -4.47 9.70 25.40
C HIS A 108 -3.56 10.79 24.80
N PHE A 109 -3.81 11.18 23.53
CA PHE A 109 -3.02 12.17 22.80
C PHE A 109 -3.87 13.29 22.20
N PRO A 110 -4.71 13.99 22.99
CA PRO A 110 -5.71 14.94 22.49
C PRO A 110 -5.14 16.17 21.77
N ASN A 111 -3.84 16.46 21.96
CA ASN A 111 -3.19 17.63 21.37
C ASN A 111 -2.36 17.28 20.12
N THR A 112 -2.35 16.03 19.68
CA THR A 112 -1.65 15.66 18.44
C THR A 112 -2.39 16.15 17.19
N THR A 113 -1.64 16.47 16.15
CA THR A 113 -2.26 16.91 14.89
C THR A 113 -2.59 15.73 13.98
N PHE A 114 -1.69 14.75 13.92
CA PHE A 114 -1.83 13.59 13.04
C PHE A 114 -1.57 12.28 13.77
N TYR A 115 -2.38 11.29 13.46
CA TYR A 115 -2.11 9.87 13.74
C TYR A 115 -1.51 9.23 12.50
N LEU A 116 -0.36 8.58 12.65
CA LEU A 116 0.16 7.66 11.66
C LEU A 116 -0.25 6.25 12.06
N MET A 117 -1.30 5.71 11.41
CA MET A 117 -1.78 4.36 11.63
C MET A 117 -0.99 3.38 10.76
N LEU A 118 -0.28 2.45 11.37
CA LEU A 118 0.52 1.46 10.65
C LEU A 118 0.34 0.05 11.22
N ASP A 119 0.87 -0.93 10.51
CA ASP A 119 1.00 -2.30 10.94
C ASP A 119 2.47 -2.62 11.22
N ALA A 120 2.76 -3.62 12.04
CA ALA A 120 4.10 -4.17 12.14
C ALA A 120 4.59 -4.69 10.78
N GLU A 121 5.92 -4.74 10.58
CA GLU A 121 6.55 -5.06 9.29
C GLU A 121 6.30 -4.01 8.16
N TRP A 122 5.71 -2.85 8.48
CA TRP A 122 5.61 -1.72 7.56
C TRP A 122 6.73 -0.72 7.86
N TYR A 123 7.77 -0.74 7.03
CA TYR A 123 8.96 0.07 7.26
C TYR A 123 8.86 1.38 6.49
N LEU A 124 8.71 2.49 7.24
CA LEU A 124 8.57 3.82 6.62
C LEU A 124 9.93 4.33 6.14
N HIS A 125 9.99 4.69 4.87
CA HIS A 125 11.08 5.44 4.29
C HIS A 125 10.85 6.94 4.41
N ASN A 126 11.95 7.71 4.62
CA ASN A 126 11.95 9.17 4.74
C ASN A 126 11.05 9.70 5.88
N VAL A 127 11.24 9.18 7.11
CA VAL A 127 10.49 9.66 8.30
C VAL A 127 10.67 11.15 8.53
N LYS A 128 11.86 11.71 8.26
CA LYS A 128 12.10 13.16 8.36
C LYS A 128 11.21 13.92 7.36
N GLY A 129 11.13 13.49 6.13
CA GLY A 129 10.23 14.08 5.13
C GLY A 129 8.77 14.01 5.55
N LEU A 130 8.34 12.93 6.23
CA LEU A 130 7.00 12.85 6.82
C LEU A 130 6.78 13.93 7.88
N ILE A 131 7.73 14.14 8.80
CA ILE A 131 7.63 15.17 9.84
C ILE A 131 7.57 16.57 9.20
N ASP A 132 8.43 16.85 8.22
CA ASP A 132 8.44 18.11 7.49
C ASP A 132 7.10 18.32 6.75
N PHE A 133 6.59 17.30 6.07
CA PHE A 133 5.27 17.33 5.43
C PHE A 133 4.14 17.61 6.43
N CYS A 134 4.11 16.92 7.56
CA CYS A 134 3.10 17.16 8.60
C CYS A 134 3.18 18.60 9.16
N ASN A 135 4.37 19.16 9.32
CA ASN A 135 4.53 20.55 9.74
C ASN A 135 3.99 21.55 8.71
N LEU A 136 4.14 21.27 7.42
CA LEU A 136 3.55 22.08 6.34
C LEU A 136 2.02 21.94 6.29
N GLU A 137 1.51 20.74 6.54
CA GLU A 137 0.09 20.41 6.41
C GLU A 137 -0.73 20.69 7.70
N LYS A 138 -0.09 20.94 8.85
CA LYS A 138 -0.78 21.04 10.15
C LYS A 138 -1.90 22.11 10.21
N HIS A 139 -1.81 23.15 9.41
CA HIS A 139 -2.82 24.22 9.36
C HIS A 139 -3.90 24.03 8.30
N LYS A 140 -3.83 22.94 7.49
CA LYS A 140 -4.86 22.62 6.51
C LYS A 140 -5.96 21.75 7.13
N ASN A 141 -7.09 21.61 6.40
CA ASN A 141 -8.23 20.82 6.86
C ASN A 141 -8.35 19.45 6.17
N THR A 142 -7.32 19.01 5.45
CA THR A 142 -7.32 17.68 4.81
C THR A 142 -7.47 16.60 5.87
N PRO A 143 -8.54 15.77 5.82
CA PRO A 143 -8.85 14.86 6.91
C PRO A 143 -7.90 13.64 6.96
N CYS A 144 -7.38 13.24 5.80
CA CYS A 144 -6.50 12.09 5.70
C CYS A 144 -5.57 12.22 4.50
N TYR A 145 -4.35 11.70 4.63
CA TYR A 145 -3.38 11.62 3.54
C TYR A 145 -3.09 10.17 3.20
N LEU A 146 -3.00 9.92 1.90
CA LEU A 146 -2.64 8.62 1.35
C LEU A 146 -1.13 8.46 1.36
N LEU A 147 -0.66 7.41 1.99
CA LEU A 147 0.74 6.99 1.95
C LEU A 147 0.91 5.85 0.96
N ARG A 148 1.97 5.92 0.19
CA ARG A 148 2.34 4.91 -0.79
C ARG A 148 2.88 3.68 -0.08
N ILE A 149 2.53 2.51 -0.58
CA ILE A 149 3.08 1.21 -0.18
C ILE A 149 3.73 0.58 -1.40
N ILE A 150 4.97 0.15 -1.25
CA ILE A 150 5.72 -0.53 -2.29
C ILE A 150 6.11 -1.90 -1.79
N ASN A 151 5.85 -2.91 -2.60
CA ASN A 151 6.56 -4.17 -2.55
C ASN A 151 7.15 -4.46 -3.95
N ASN A 152 7.93 -5.50 -4.08
CA ASN A 152 8.68 -5.80 -5.33
C ASN A 152 7.79 -5.89 -6.59
N SER A 153 6.49 -6.04 -6.47
CA SER A 153 5.57 -6.32 -7.58
C SER A 153 4.35 -5.40 -7.66
N ILE A 154 4.07 -4.63 -6.61
CA ILE A 154 2.85 -3.82 -6.51
C ILE A 154 3.15 -2.48 -5.85
N ASP A 155 2.58 -1.42 -6.42
CA ASP A 155 2.57 -0.06 -5.89
C ASP A 155 1.11 0.37 -5.69
N PHE A 156 0.76 0.78 -4.47
CA PHE A 156 -0.58 1.25 -4.15
C PHE A 156 -0.54 2.29 -3.03
N SER A 157 -1.66 3.00 -2.81
CA SER A 157 -1.73 4.04 -1.78
C SER A 157 -2.89 3.78 -0.82
N VAL A 158 -2.65 4.00 0.46
CA VAL A 158 -3.64 3.75 1.53
C VAL A 158 -3.76 4.94 2.47
N PRO A 159 -4.95 5.19 3.05
CA PRO A 159 -5.17 6.26 4.02
C PRO A 159 -4.58 5.85 5.38
N ARG A 160 -3.38 6.35 5.68
CA ARG A 160 -2.68 6.01 6.93
C ARG A 160 -2.21 7.20 7.76
N LEU A 161 -2.14 8.41 7.20
CA LEU A 161 -1.87 9.62 7.95
C LEU A 161 -3.18 10.39 8.15
N ILE A 162 -3.73 10.31 9.37
CA ILE A 162 -5.08 10.75 9.70
C ILE A 162 -4.97 12.02 10.55
N ARG A 163 -5.71 13.08 10.20
CA ARG A 163 -5.81 14.27 11.05
C ARG A 163 -6.69 13.95 12.25
N ALA A 164 -6.16 14.11 13.46
CA ALA A 164 -6.87 13.82 14.70
C ALA A 164 -8.22 14.54 14.79
N SER A 165 -8.24 15.85 14.52
CA SER A 165 -9.46 16.68 14.57
C SER A 165 -10.52 16.35 13.50
N SER A 166 -10.22 15.49 12.54
CA SER A 166 -11.19 15.06 11.52
C SER A 166 -12.14 13.98 12.04
N HIS A 167 -11.74 13.25 13.09
CA HIS A 167 -12.44 12.07 13.59
C HIS A 167 -12.77 11.03 12.52
N ALA A 168 -11.95 10.99 11.44
CA ALA A 168 -12.11 10.01 10.38
C ALA A 168 -11.88 8.59 10.91
N ARG A 169 -12.71 7.64 10.46
CA ARG A 169 -12.71 6.26 10.92
C ARG A 169 -12.70 5.29 9.75
N PHE A 170 -12.18 4.11 9.99
CA PHE A 170 -12.10 3.03 9.00
C PHE A 170 -13.45 2.34 8.82
N GLU A 171 -13.71 1.89 7.59
CA GLU A 171 -14.84 1.05 7.20
C GLU A 171 -14.35 -0.18 6.44
N GLY A 172 -15.06 -1.30 6.60
CA GLY A 172 -14.74 -2.58 5.95
C GLY A 172 -14.05 -3.57 6.87
N VAL A 173 -14.55 -4.79 6.90
CA VAL A 173 -14.08 -5.86 7.82
C VAL A 173 -12.64 -6.32 7.50
N VAL A 174 -12.25 -6.24 6.21
CA VAL A 174 -10.92 -6.52 5.67
C VAL A 174 -10.65 -5.51 4.55
N HIS A 175 -9.39 -5.14 4.31
CA HIS A 175 -9.02 -4.10 3.34
C HIS A 175 -9.75 -2.77 3.59
N GLU A 176 -9.75 -2.39 4.83
CA GLU A 176 -10.46 -1.24 5.35
C GLU A 176 -9.95 0.08 4.72
N ILE A 177 -10.89 0.99 4.54
CA ILE A 177 -10.63 2.35 4.01
C ILE A 177 -11.16 3.40 4.96
N ILE A 178 -10.67 4.62 4.81
CA ILE A 178 -11.32 5.81 5.38
C ILE A 178 -12.10 6.48 4.24
N PRO A 179 -13.44 6.48 4.29
CA PRO A 179 -14.28 7.00 3.21
C PRO A 179 -14.35 8.53 3.24
N VAL A 180 -13.23 9.19 3.03
CA VAL A 180 -13.15 10.66 3.01
C VAL A 180 -12.96 11.18 1.59
N TYR A 181 -13.82 12.12 1.20
CA TYR A 181 -13.64 12.88 -0.02
C TYR A 181 -12.48 13.89 0.17
N GLY A 182 -11.62 14.01 -0.86
CA GLY A 182 -10.51 14.96 -0.83
C GLY A 182 -9.24 14.44 -0.15
N SER A 183 -9.06 13.12 -0.07
CA SER A 183 -7.76 12.54 0.30
C SER A 183 -6.67 13.00 -0.67
N VAL A 184 -5.53 13.40 -0.12
CA VAL A 184 -4.36 13.88 -0.88
C VAL A 184 -3.24 12.87 -0.70
N LYS A 185 -2.50 12.57 -1.76
CA LYS A 185 -1.29 11.76 -1.65
C LYS A 185 -0.19 12.56 -0.93
N ALA A 186 0.48 11.93 0.01
CA ALA A 186 1.74 12.44 0.55
C ALA A 186 2.84 12.43 -0.53
N PRO A 187 3.94 13.18 -0.35
CA PRO A 187 5.09 13.13 -1.25
C PRO A 187 5.57 11.70 -1.52
N ARG A 188 5.94 11.43 -2.77
CA ARG A 188 6.22 10.07 -3.27
C ARG A 188 7.42 9.38 -2.59
N ASP A 189 8.35 10.14 -2.10
CA ASP A 189 9.53 9.68 -1.34
C ASP A 189 9.24 9.30 0.11
N ILE A 190 7.99 9.54 0.57
CA ILE A 190 7.45 9.08 1.85
C ILE A 190 6.58 7.85 1.57
N TYR A 191 7.12 6.66 1.78
CA TYR A 191 6.42 5.42 1.48
C TYR A 191 6.76 4.31 2.47
N PHE A 192 5.87 3.34 2.57
CA PHE A 192 6.14 2.10 3.29
C PHE A 192 6.70 1.03 2.35
N GLU A 193 7.76 0.37 2.78
CA GLU A 193 8.20 -0.90 2.24
C GLU A 193 7.63 -2.01 3.12
N LEU A 194 6.96 -2.98 2.49
CA LEU A 194 6.45 -4.14 3.22
C LEU A 194 7.60 -5.10 3.52
N GLY A 195 7.77 -5.42 4.79
CA GLY A 195 8.68 -6.48 5.21
C GLY A 195 8.27 -7.82 4.60
N VAL A 196 9.26 -8.62 4.22
CA VAL A 196 9.01 -10.01 3.86
C VAL A 196 8.70 -10.74 5.17
N SER A 197 7.43 -11.14 5.35
CA SER A 197 7.04 -11.92 6.51
C SER A 197 7.88 -13.20 6.60
N HIS A 198 8.66 -13.34 7.66
CA HIS A 198 9.44 -14.56 7.95
C HIS A 198 8.55 -15.79 8.24
N TYR A 199 7.26 -15.57 8.35
CA TYR A 199 6.28 -16.59 8.78
C TYR A 199 5.78 -17.52 7.66
N GLY A 200 6.29 -17.37 6.44
CA GLY A 200 6.06 -18.32 5.36
C GLY A 200 4.63 -18.40 4.82
N ILE A 201 4.45 -19.31 3.88
CA ILE A 201 3.19 -19.55 3.14
C ILE A 201 2.05 -19.95 4.09
N GLU A 202 2.33 -20.66 5.19
CA GLU A 202 1.31 -21.16 6.12
C GLU A 202 0.63 -20.02 6.92
N LYS A 203 1.38 -19.05 7.43
CA LYS A 203 0.79 -17.88 8.13
C LYS A 203 -0.06 -17.06 7.15
N SER A 204 0.42 -16.88 5.92
CA SER A 204 -0.35 -16.19 4.88
C SER A 204 -1.65 -16.91 4.57
N ARG A 205 -1.64 -18.24 4.46
CA ARG A 205 -2.83 -19.04 4.20
C ARG A 205 -3.87 -18.92 5.31
N LYS A 206 -3.47 -19.06 6.58
CA LYS A 206 -4.36 -18.89 7.75
C LYS A 206 -4.98 -17.49 7.80
N ARG A 207 -4.20 -16.46 7.40
CA ARG A 207 -4.72 -15.09 7.29
C ARG A 207 -5.79 -15.01 6.20
N TRP A 208 -5.52 -15.51 5.00
CA TRP A 208 -6.50 -15.49 3.90
C TRP A 208 -7.76 -16.29 4.22
N GLU A 209 -7.66 -17.43 4.89
CA GLU A 209 -8.81 -18.22 5.34
C GLU A 209 -9.70 -17.42 6.31
N ARG A 210 -9.10 -16.72 7.27
CA ARG A 210 -9.83 -15.82 8.17
C ARG A 210 -10.45 -14.64 7.41
N ASP A 211 -9.70 -14.00 6.54
CA ASP A 211 -10.14 -12.85 5.76
C ASP A 211 -11.30 -13.24 4.82
N ALA A 212 -11.22 -14.41 4.17
CA ALA A 212 -12.31 -14.96 3.37
C ALA A 212 -13.59 -15.20 4.20
N ALA A 213 -13.45 -15.75 5.42
CA ALA A 213 -14.61 -15.97 6.30
C ALA A 213 -15.29 -14.67 6.73
N LEU A 214 -14.50 -13.62 7.05
CA LEU A 214 -15.03 -12.29 7.38
C LEU A 214 -15.75 -11.66 6.18
N LEU A 215 -15.09 -11.68 5.00
CA LEU A 215 -15.65 -11.10 3.77
C LEU A 215 -16.89 -11.85 3.29
N LEU A 216 -16.92 -13.18 3.40
CA LEU A 216 -18.10 -13.97 3.04
C LEU A 216 -19.29 -13.62 3.92
N LYS A 217 -19.09 -13.55 5.24
CA LYS A 217 -20.14 -13.14 6.19
C LYS A 217 -20.65 -11.73 5.91
N GLU A 218 -19.76 -10.80 5.51
CA GLU A 218 -20.14 -9.44 5.15
C GLU A 218 -20.90 -9.40 3.82
N HIS A 219 -20.46 -10.19 2.84
CA HIS A 219 -21.12 -10.33 1.55
C HIS A 219 -22.51 -10.94 1.68
N GLU A 220 -22.73 -11.91 2.58
CA GLU A 220 -24.05 -12.48 2.88
C GLU A 220 -25.03 -11.43 3.43
N LYS A 221 -24.54 -10.47 4.23
CA LYS A 221 -25.37 -9.35 4.73
C LYS A 221 -25.67 -8.32 3.65
N ASN A 222 -24.70 -8.03 2.78
CA ASN A 222 -24.84 -7.07 1.70
C ASN A 222 -24.22 -7.61 0.40
N PRO A 223 -24.95 -8.45 -0.35
CA PRO A 223 -24.45 -9.05 -1.60
C PRO A 223 -24.15 -8.04 -2.72
N THR A 224 -24.67 -6.82 -2.60
CA THR A 224 -24.48 -5.76 -3.60
C THR A 224 -23.29 -4.84 -3.29
N ALA A 225 -22.56 -5.06 -2.18
CA ALA A 225 -21.39 -4.28 -1.81
C ALA A 225 -20.20 -4.58 -2.76
N PRO A 226 -19.84 -3.67 -3.70
CA PRO A 226 -18.88 -4.00 -4.73
C PRO A 226 -17.48 -4.25 -4.17
N ARG A 227 -17.06 -3.46 -3.17
CA ARG A 227 -15.76 -3.60 -2.54
C ARG A 227 -15.60 -4.93 -1.81
N THR A 228 -16.62 -5.35 -1.05
CA THR A 228 -16.62 -6.65 -0.37
C THR A 228 -16.51 -7.80 -1.38
N THR A 229 -17.28 -7.73 -2.48
CA THR A 229 -17.23 -8.72 -3.55
C THR A 229 -15.85 -8.77 -4.23
N PHE A 230 -15.23 -7.61 -4.48
CA PHE A 230 -13.89 -7.51 -5.07
C PHE A 230 -12.84 -8.19 -4.20
N TYR A 231 -12.78 -7.84 -2.91
CA TYR A 231 -11.77 -8.40 -2.02
C TYR A 231 -12.02 -9.86 -1.64
N LEU A 232 -13.28 -10.33 -1.66
CA LEU A 232 -13.58 -11.74 -1.53
C LEU A 232 -13.03 -12.53 -2.73
N ALA A 233 -13.21 -12.02 -3.95
CA ALA A 233 -12.62 -12.61 -5.15
C ALA A 233 -11.08 -12.65 -5.08
N GLN A 234 -10.46 -11.54 -4.68
CA GLN A 234 -8.99 -11.44 -4.54
C GLN A 234 -8.47 -12.40 -3.47
N THR A 235 -9.16 -12.54 -2.35
CA THR A 235 -8.74 -13.45 -1.28
C THR A 235 -8.79 -14.90 -1.75
N TYR A 236 -9.83 -15.31 -2.48
CA TYR A 236 -9.88 -16.64 -3.11
C TYR A 236 -8.77 -16.83 -4.15
N GLU A 237 -8.44 -15.79 -4.94
CA GLU A 237 -7.30 -15.85 -5.87
C GLU A 237 -5.97 -16.08 -5.12
N CYS A 238 -5.74 -15.37 -4.01
CA CYS A 238 -4.55 -15.56 -3.15
C CYS A 238 -4.49 -16.96 -2.53
N MET A 239 -5.65 -17.56 -2.21
CA MET A 239 -5.74 -18.92 -1.70
C MET A 239 -5.54 -20.00 -2.79
N GLY A 240 -5.53 -19.61 -4.07
CA GLY A 240 -5.49 -20.52 -5.21
C GLY A 240 -6.84 -21.17 -5.55
N GLU A 241 -7.94 -20.73 -4.95
CA GLU A 241 -9.32 -21.17 -5.21
C GLU A 241 -9.86 -20.46 -6.45
N ILE A 242 -9.29 -20.79 -7.62
CA ILE A 242 -9.42 -20.00 -8.85
C ILE A 242 -10.87 -19.94 -9.36
N GLU A 243 -11.64 -21.04 -9.24
CA GLU A 243 -13.04 -21.07 -9.66
C GLU A 243 -13.91 -20.14 -8.81
N LYS A 244 -13.65 -20.09 -7.48
CA LYS A 244 -14.36 -19.17 -6.60
C LYS A 244 -13.96 -17.73 -6.90
N ALA A 245 -12.66 -17.47 -7.10
CA ALA A 245 -12.17 -16.15 -7.49
C ALA A 245 -12.84 -15.67 -8.78
N PHE A 246 -12.88 -16.52 -9.81
CA PHE A 246 -13.56 -16.24 -11.08
C PHE A 246 -15.04 -15.92 -10.89
N HIS A 247 -15.75 -16.72 -10.09
CA HIS A 247 -17.16 -16.49 -9.77
C HIS A 247 -17.39 -15.11 -9.18
N TYR A 248 -16.65 -14.75 -8.12
CA TYR A 248 -16.84 -13.46 -7.45
C TYR A 248 -16.34 -12.27 -8.28
N TYR A 249 -15.27 -12.41 -9.08
CA TYR A 249 -14.89 -11.36 -10.03
C TYR A 249 -15.94 -11.17 -11.12
N LYS A 250 -16.58 -12.22 -11.64
CA LYS A 250 -17.72 -12.07 -12.56
C LYS A 250 -18.89 -11.35 -11.92
N LEU A 251 -19.23 -11.69 -10.68
CA LEU A 251 -20.26 -10.96 -9.93
C LEU A 251 -19.86 -9.50 -9.75
N ARG A 252 -18.60 -9.22 -9.36
CA ARG A 252 -18.10 -7.87 -9.22
C ARG A 252 -18.16 -7.05 -10.52
N ALA A 253 -17.91 -7.67 -11.66
CA ALA A 253 -17.98 -7.03 -12.98
C ALA A 253 -19.39 -6.52 -13.35
N THR A 254 -20.45 -7.01 -12.68
CA THR A 254 -21.82 -6.54 -12.88
C THR A 254 -22.23 -5.43 -11.90
N GLN A 255 -21.36 -5.07 -10.95
CA GLN A 255 -21.64 -4.08 -9.91
C GLN A 255 -20.97 -2.74 -10.26
N GLU A 256 -21.68 -1.63 -10.04
CA GLU A 256 -21.08 -0.31 -10.09
C GLU A 256 -20.19 -0.09 -8.86
N GLY A 257 -19.14 0.74 -8.98
CA GLY A 257 -18.23 1.02 -7.87
C GLY A 257 -17.03 1.84 -8.31
N TRP A 258 -16.01 1.83 -7.48
CA TRP A 258 -14.78 2.58 -7.75
C TRP A 258 -14.11 2.10 -9.05
N HIS A 259 -13.79 3.05 -9.93
CA HIS A 259 -13.32 2.77 -11.29
C HIS A 259 -12.00 1.96 -11.33
N GLU A 260 -11.07 2.17 -10.36
CA GLU A 260 -9.84 1.39 -10.31
C GLU A 260 -10.11 -0.07 -9.89
N GLU A 261 -11.09 -0.32 -9.00
CA GLU A 261 -11.53 -1.69 -8.70
C GLU A 261 -12.25 -2.33 -9.90
N ASN A 262 -13.02 -1.55 -10.67
CA ASN A 262 -13.63 -2.06 -11.92
C ASN A 262 -12.57 -2.48 -12.93
N TYR A 263 -11.59 -1.61 -13.17
CA TYR A 263 -10.44 -1.92 -14.02
C TYR A 263 -9.73 -3.20 -13.56
N GLU A 264 -9.37 -3.27 -12.28
CA GLU A 264 -8.66 -4.40 -11.72
C GLU A 264 -9.46 -5.70 -11.80
N THR A 265 -10.78 -5.63 -11.64
CA THR A 265 -11.68 -6.78 -11.80
C THR A 265 -11.56 -7.39 -13.20
N PHE A 266 -11.67 -6.58 -14.25
CA PHE A 266 -11.55 -7.05 -15.63
C PHE A 266 -10.13 -7.51 -15.96
N TYR A 267 -9.11 -6.81 -15.48
CA TYR A 267 -7.73 -7.22 -15.66
C TYR A 267 -7.45 -8.61 -15.03
N ARG A 268 -7.94 -8.86 -13.82
CA ARG A 268 -7.80 -10.16 -13.14
C ARG A 268 -8.64 -11.26 -13.80
N LEU A 269 -9.83 -10.97 -14.28
CA LEU A 269 -10.62 -11.91 -15.09
C LEU A 269 -9.84 -12.34 -16.32
N GLY A 270 -9.20 -11.42 -17.04
CA GLY A 270 -8.36 -11.72 -18.19
C GLY A 270 -7.23 -12.69 -17.82
N ARG A 271 -6.50 -12.42 -16.75
CA ARG A 271 -5.41 -13.28 -16.25
C ARG A 271 -5.88 -14.67 -15.81
N ILE A 272 -7.03 -14.75 -15.15
CA ILE A 272 -7.61 -16.03 -14.71
C ILE A 272 -8.01 -16.85 -15.92
N VAL A 273 -8.71 -16.26 -16.90
CA VAL A 273 -9.16 -16.96 -18.11
C VAL A 273 -7.96 -17.40 -18.95
N GLU A 274 -6.94 -16.56 -19.12
CA GLU A 274 -5.70 -16.94 -19.82
C GLU A 274 -5.04 -18.14 -19.13
N ARG A 275 -4.93 -18.13 -17.81
CA ARG A 275 -4.38 -19.27 -17.05
C ARG A 275 -5.21 -20.55 -17.20
N LEU A 276 -6.53 -20.45 -17.11
CA LEU A 276 -7.43 -21.60 -17.22
C LEU A 276 -7.46 -22.16 -18.64
N SER A 277 -7.28 -21.32 -19.67
CA SER A 277 -7.27 -21.77 -21.08
C SER A 277 -6.16 -22.79 -21.40
N ALA A 278 -5.14 -22.87 -20.57
CA ALA A 278 -4.08 -23.86 -20.71
C ALA A 278 -4.53 -25.31 -20.35
N THR A 279 -5.59 -25.46 -19.55
CA THR A 279 -6.03 -26.74 -18.99
C THR A 279 -7.49 -27.07 -19.21
N ASP A 280 -8.34 -26.05 -19.49
CA ASP A 280 -9.79 -26.21 -19.68
C ASP A 280 -10.24 -25.54 -20.99
N PRO A 281 -10.76 -26.31 -21.98
CA PRO A 281 -11.19 -25.78 -23.28
C PRO A 281 -12.42 -24.85 -23.20
N ASN A 282 -13.11 -24.78 -22.07
CA ASN A 282 -14.20 -23.83 -21.86
C ASN A 282 -13.70 -22.40 -21.72
N TYR A 283 -12.42 -22.22 -21.41
CA TYR A 283 -11.75 -20.93 -21.35
C TYR A 283 -10.87 -20.72 -22.58
N THR A 284 -11.02 -19.59 -23.24
CA THR A 284 -10.32 -19.33 -24.50
C THR A 284 -9.61 -17.98 -24.48
N TRP A 285 -8.57 -17.85 -25.31
CA TRP A 285 -7.88 -16.56 -25.44
C TRP A 285 -8.81 -15.41 -25.86
N PRO A 286 -9.76 -15.57 -26.82
CA PRO A 286 -10.71 -14.49 -27.10
C PRO A 286 -11.47 -13.97 -25.88
N MET A 287 -11.85 -14.84 -24.94
CA MET A 287 -12.48 -14.40 -23.68
C MET A 287 -11.50 -13.62 -22.81
N ALA A 288 -10.26 -14.10 -22.67
CA ALA A 288 -9.23 -13.36 -21.91
C ALA A 288 -8.95 -11.99 -22.55
N PHE A 289 -8.83 -11.96 -23.88
CA PHE A 289 -8.61 -10.75 -24.65
C PHE A 289 -9.74 -9.72 -24.44
N GLU A 290 -11.00 -10.14 -24.46
CA GLU A 290 -12.15 -9.29 -24.19
C GLU A 290 -12.06 -8.63 -22.81
N TYR A 291 -11.67 -9.39 -21.78
CA TYR A 291 -11.47 -8.85 -20.44
C TYR A 291 -10.30 -7.84 -20.38
N PHE A 292 -9.16 -8.15 -21.00
CA PHE A 292 -8.04 -7.20 -21.07
C PHE A 292 -8.38 -5.94 -21.86
N ALA A 293 -9.09 -6.07 -22.97
CA ALA A 293 -9.55 -4.94 -23.77
C ALA A 293 -10.56 -4.07 -22.99
N THR A 294 -11.47 -4.69 -22.24
CA THR A 294 -12.39 -3.98 -21.35
C THR A 294 -11.64 -3.21 -20.25
N ALA A 295 -10.66 -3.85 -19.60
CA ALA A 295 -9.81 -3.20 -18.61
C ALA A 295 -9.08 -1.98 -19.22
N HIS A 296 -8.46 -2.14 -20.39
CA HIS A 296 -7.77 -1.04 -21.07
C HIS A 296 -8.74 0.09 -21.49
N ASN A 297 -9.96 -0.23 -21.90
CA ASN A 297 -10.97 0.78 -22.22
C ASN A 297 -11.42 1.57 -20.98
N LEU A 298 -11.51 0.93 -19.81
CA LEU A 298 -11.86 1.60 -18.56
C LEU A 298 -10.75 2.55 -18.08
N MET A 299 -9.49 2.15 -18.24
CA MET A 299 -8.33 2.97 -17.86
C MET A 299 -7.25 2.94 -18.96
N PRO A 300 -7.41 3.72 -20.05
CA PRO A 300 -6.56 3.63 -21.23
C PRO A 300 -5.12 4.11 -21.03
N HIS A 301 -4.83 4.72 -19.88
CA HIS A 301 -3.49 5.11 -19.45
C HIS A 301 -2.75 4.00 -18.68
N ARG A 302 -3.41 2.85 -18.39
CA ARG A 302 -2.81 1.69 -17.74
C ARG A 302 -2.20 0.74 -18.77
N ALA A 303 -0.91 0.43 -18.60
CA ALA A 303 -0.14 -0.40 -19.53
C ALA A 303 -0.29 -1.91 -19.30
N GLU A 304 -0.68 -2.35 -18.12
CA GLU A 304 -0.67 -3.75 -17.72
C GLU A 304 -1.48 -4.67 -18.64
N PRO A 305 -2.71 -4.33 -19.09
CA PRO A 305 -3.45 -5.17 -20.03
C PRO A 305 -2.73 -5.30 -21.38
N LEU A 306 -2.13 -4.20 -21.87
CA LEU A 306 -1.37 -4.23 -23.12
C LEU A 306 -0.12 -5.11 -23.05
N VAL A 307 0.56 -5.08 -21.90
CA VAL A 307 1.72 -5.94 -21.62
C VAL A 307 1.31 -7.40 -21.65
N HIS A 308 0.17 -7.78 -21.02
CA HIS A 308 -0.35 -9.15 -21.09
C HIS A 308 -0.74 -9.57 -22.51
N MET A 309 -1.44 -8.71 -23.27
CA MET A 309 -1.78 -8.99 -24.66
C MET A 309 -0.52 -9.14 -25.53
N ALA A 310 0.51 -8.33 -25.30
CA ALA A 310 1.78 -8.49 -26.01
C ALA A 310 2.48 -9.80 -25.66
N TYR A 311 2.51 -10.16 -24.39
CA TYR A 311 3.10 -11.41 -23.89
C TYR A 311 2.44 -12.65 -24.50
N HIS A 312 1.13 -12.64 -24.69
CA HIS A 312 0.42 -13.75 -25.33
C HIS A 312 0.97 -14.06 -26.73
N TYR A 313 1.27 -13.03 -27.51
CA TYR A 313 1.78 -13.14 -28.89
C TYR A 313 3.30 -13.17 -28.98
N TRP A 314 4.02 -13.14 -27.85
CA TRP A 314 5.47 -13.27 -27.84
C TRP A 314 5.90 -14.64 -28.40
N PRO A 315 7.02 -14.75 -29.14
CA PRO A 315 7.46 -16.02 -29.73
C PRO A 315 7.61 -17.19 -28.74
N ASP A 316 7.98 -16.90 -27.51
CA ASP A 316 8.09 -17.85 -26.40
C ASP A 316 6.95 -17.65 -25.38
N GLY A 317 5.87 -17.00 -25.77
CA GLY A 317 4.73 -16.68 -24.92
C GLY A 317 3.71 -17.82 -24.80
N VAL A 318 2.57 -17.53 -24.19
CA VAL A 318 1.53 -18.53 -23.89
C VAL A 318 0.73 -18.91 -25.14
N GLY A 319 0.60 -17.97 -26.09
CA GLY A 319 -0.20 -18.13 -27.29
C GLY A 319 0.61 -18.36 -28.58
N PRO A 320 -0.06 -18.37 -29.73
CA PRO A 320 0.60 -18.51 -31.02
C PRO A 320 1.46 -17.28 -31.31
N SER A 321 2.71 -17.49 -31.70
CA SER A 321 3.64 -16.42 -32.05
C SER A 321 3.08 -15.52 -33.17
N ASN A 322 2.94 -14.23 -32.88
CA ASN A 322 2.51 -13.20 -33.85
C ASN A 322 3.25 -11.90 -33.59
N ALA A 323 4.38 -11.72 -34.28
CA ALA A 323 5.25 -10.58 -34.07
C ALA A 323 4.55 -9.23 -34.32
N ALA A 324 3.62 -9.14 -35.24
CA ALA A 324 2.90 -7.90 -35.53
C ALA A 324 1.96 -7.49 -34.41
N LEU A 325 1.19 -8.43 -33.85
CA LEU A 325 0.33 -8.16 -32.67
C LEU A 325 1.14 -7.91 -31.41
N CYS A 326 2.18 -8.72 -31.17
CA CYS A 326 3.12 -8.49 -30.08
C CYS A 326 3.71 -7.06 -30.12
N TYR A 327 4.21 -6.67 -31.30
CA TYR A 327 4.75 -5.32 -31.53
C TYR A 327 3.71 -4.22 -31.28
N LEU A 328 2.50 -4.38 -31.83
CA LEU A 328 1.42 -3.39 -31.68
C LEU A 328 1.12 -3.10 -30.21
N PHE A 329 0.89 -4.13 -29.40
CA PHE A 329 0.56 -3.95 -27.99
C PHE A 329 1.75 -3.48 -27.17
N ALA A 330 2.95 -4.01 -27.41
CA ALA A 330 4.15 -3.59 -26.69
C ALA A 330 4.53 -2.14 -26.99
N LYS A 331 4.41 -1.71 -28.26
CA LYS A 331 4.67 -0.32 -28.66
C LYS A 331 3.69 0.62 -27.96
N ARG A 332 2.40 0.30 -28.00
CA ARG A 332 1.38 1.11 -27.31
C ARG A 332 1.64 1.16 -25.81
N ALA A 333 2.02 0.06 -25.17
CA ALA A 333 2.38 0.05 -23.75
C ALA A 333 3.58 0.96 -23.44
N CYS A 334 4.57 1.03 -24.33
CA CYS A 334 5.74 1.90 -24.16
C CYS A 334 5.43 3.39 -24.30
N GLU A 335 4.31 3.77 -24.94
CA GLU A 335 3.88 5.15 -25.09
C GLU A 335 3.17 5.71 -23.85
N LEU A 336 2.84 4.85 -22.87
CA LEU A 336 2.11 5.24 -21.67
C LEU A 336 3.06 5.63 -20.53
N ASP A 337 2.75 6.73 -19.86
CA ASP A 337 3.48 7.15 -18.67
C ASP A 337 3.12 6.29 -17.46
N TYR A 338 3.95 6.36 -16.41
CA TYR A 338 3.62 5.74 -15.13
C TYR A 338 2.39 6.43 -14.51
N PRO A 339 1.36 5.70 -14.07
CA PRO A 339 0.08 6.28 -13.61
C PRO A 339 0.18 6.84 -12.19
N GLU A 340 0.89 7.94 -11.99
CA GLU A 340 1.18 8.57 -10.69
C GLU A 340 -0.07 8.88 -9.85
N LYS A 341 -1.21 9.10 -10.51
CA LYS A 341 -2.47 9.47 -9.85
C LYS A 341 -3.27 8.28 -9.36
N ASP A 342 -3.05 7.11 -9.95
CA ASP A 342 -3.79 5.90 -9.59
C ASP A 342 -3.34 5.39 -8.21
N MET A 343 -4.24 4.71 -7.52
CA MET A 343 -4.04 4.30 -6.14
C MET A 343 -4.02 2.78 -5.95
N LEU A 344 -4.55 2.00 -6.90
CA LEU A 344 -4.77 0.58 -6.73
C LEU A 344 -3.86 -0.26 -7.66
N PHE A 345 -3.03 -1.11 -7.04
CA PHE A 345 -2.30 -2.23 -7.64
C PHE A 345 -1.59 -1.94 -8.97
N ILE A 346 -0.76 -0.91 -9.03
CA ILE A 346 0.08 -0.66 -10.19
C ILE A 346 1.21 -1.71 -10.20
N ASP A 347 1.49 -2.32 -11.36
CA ASP A 347 2.67 -3.16 -11.58
C ASP A 347 3.84 -2.30 -12.07
N PRO A 348 4.82 -1.92 -11.22
CA PRO A 348 5.96 -1.12 -11.65
C PRO A 348 6.78 -1.82 -12.75
N GLY A 349 6.82 -3.16 -12.72
CA GLY A 349 7.53 -3.95 -13.71
C GLY A 349 6.96 -3.80 -15.12
N ALA A 350 5.66 -3.59 -15.26
CA ALA A 350 5.03 -3.31 -16.55
C ALA A 350 5.58 -2.04 -17.19
N TYR A 351 5.87 -1.01 -16.38
CA TYR A 351 6.32 0.31 -16.86
C TYR A 351 7.84 0.42 -16.99
N ASN A 352 8.59 -0.19 -16.06
CA ASN A 352 10.03 0.01 -15.98
C ASN A 352 10.81 -1.02 -16.82
N PHE A 353 10.23 -2.19 -17.07
CA PHE A 353 10.97 -3.30 -17.69
C PHE A 353 10.17 -4.07 -18.74
N LYS A 354 9.06 -4.73 -18.37
CA LYS A 354 8.40 -5.75 -19.20
C LYS A 354 8.04 -5.25 -20.60
N ARG A 355 7.41 -4.08 -20.71
CA ARG A 355 7.02 -3.47 -22.00
C ARG A 355 8.21 -3.22 -22.93
N TYR A 356 9.34 -2.81 -22.39
CA TYR A 356 10.57 -2.54 -23.15
C TYR A 356 11.26 -3.84 -23.58
N GLU A 357 11.30 -4.83 -22.71
CA GLU A 357 11.85 -6.14 -23.05
C GLU A 357 11.08 -6.80 -24.20
N ILE A 358 9.73 -6.78 -24.16
CA ILE A 358 8.89 -7.31 -25.22
C ILE A 358 9.10 -6.54 -26.51
N LEU A 359 9.05 -5.21 -26.45
CA LEU A 359 9.24 -4.37 -27.64
C LEU A 359 10.63 -4.56 -28.27
N SER A 360 11.68 -4.74 -27.45
CA SER A 360 13.04 -5.03 -27.91
C SER A 360 13.12 -6.22 -28.86
N LYS A 361 12.33 -7.27 -28.61
CA LYS A 361 12.31 -8.48 -29.45
C LYS A 361 11.31 -8.35 -30.60
N ALA A 362 10.12 -7.85 -30.36
CA ALA A 362 9.07 -7.73 -31.35
C ALA A 362 9.42 -6.74 -32.47
N ALA A 363 10.05 -5.61 -32.15
CA ALA A 363 10.46 -4.59 -33.11
C ALA A 363 11.48 -5.10 -34.13
N TRP A 364 12.40 -6.00 -33.72
CA TRP A 364 13.31 -6.65 -34.66
C TRP A 364 12.58 -7.43 -35.72
N GLN A 365 11.55 -8.18 -35.36
CA GLN A 365 10.80 -9.05 -36.24
C GLN A 365 9.98 -8.29 -37.28
N VAL A 366 9.51 -7.10 -36.93
CA VAL A 366 8.73 -6.23 -37.84
C VAL A 366 9.60 -5.19 -38.58
N GLY A 367 10.91 -5.17 -38.31
CA GLY A 367 11.85 -4.24 -38.98
C GLY A 367 11.90 -2.82 -38.41
N ASP A 368 11.28 -2.56 -37.26
CA ASP A 368 11.35 -1.25 -36.58
C ASP A 368 12.58 -1.20 -35.65
N PHE A 369 13.76 -1.09 -36.26
CA PHE A 369 15.04 -1.16 -35.56
C PHE A 369 15.27 0.03 -34.64
N ALA A 370 14.73 1.21 -34.95
CA ALA A 370 14.89 2.42 -34.14
C ALA A 370 14.18 2.29 -32.78
N ASN A 371 12.90 1.91 -32.79
CA ASN A 371 12.15 1.67 -31.56
C ASN A 371 12.68 0.46 -30.78
N GLY A 372 13.15 -0.59 -31.51
CA GLY A 372 13.74 -1.78 -30.87
C GLY A 372 15.03 -1.45 -30.11
N GLU A 373 15.96 -0.66 -30.72
CA GLU A 373 17.17 -0.21 -30.02
C GLU A 373 16.83 0.64 -28.79
N THR A 374 15.90 1.59 -28.93
CA THR A 374 15.46 2.45 -27.81
C THR A 374 14.87 1.62 -26.68
N ALA A 375 13.97 0.70 -27.00
CA ALA A 375 13.37 -0.19 -26.00
C ALA A 375 14.40 -1.07 -25.29
N THR A 376 15.38 -1.61 -26.05
CA THR A 376 16.46 -2.42 -25.46
C THR A 376 17.29 -1.61 -24.46
N ARG A 377 17.63 -0.36 -24.79
CA ARG A 377 18.35 0.54 -23.87
C ARG A 377 17.55 0.84 -22.61
N ASN A 378 16.24 1.09 -22.74
CA ASN A 378 15.36 1.34 -21.60
C ASN A 378 15.24 0.10 -20.70
N ALA A 379 15.10 -1.09 -21.28
CA ALA A 379 15.09 -2.34 -20.50
C ALA A 379 16.39 -2.57 -19.72
N LEU A 380 17.55 -2.29 -20.34
CA LEU A 380 18.86 -2.41 -19.70
C LEU A 380 19.08 -1.40 -18.55
N GLN A 381 18.39 -0.26 -18.53
CA GLN A 381 18.44 0.66 -17.39
C GLN A 381 17.81 0.05 -16.13
N ALA A 382 16.80 -0.79 -16.30
CA ALA A 382 16.13 -1.46 -15.18
C ALA A 382 16.88 -2.74 -14.76
N HIS A 383 17.25 -3.58 -15.74
CA HIS A 383 17.93 -4.86 -15.49
C HIS A 383 18.93 -5.17 -16.60
N GLU A 384 20.18 -5.39 -16.21
CA GLU A 384 21.20 -5.90 -17.14
C GLU A 384 21.03 -7.42 -17.31
N MET A 385 20.63 -7.82 -18.52
CA MET A 385 20.40 -9.23 -18.86
C MET A 385 21.14 -9.61 -20.15
N PRO A 386 21.76 -10.82 -20.24
CA PRO A 386 22.57 -11.21 -21.41
C PRO A 386 21.82 -11.14 -22.74
N HIS A 387 20.56 -11.52 -22.79
CA HIS A 387 19.76 -11.46 -24.02
C HIS A 387 19.51 -10.01 -24.49
N LEU A 388 19.37 -9.05 -23.58
CA LEU A 388 19.20 -7.63 -23.92
C LEU A 388 20.51 -7.02 -24.44
N LEU A 389 21.67 -7.42 -23.89
CA LEU A 389 22.98 -7.01 -24.42
C LEU A 389 23.19 -7.54 -25.84
N ASN A 390 22.80 -8.80 -26.10
CA ASN A 390 22.83 -9.39 -27.44
C ASN A 390 21.89 -8.65 -28.42
N ASN A 391 20.67 -8.33 -27.99
CA ASN A 391 19.73 -7.55 -28.78
C ASN A 391 20.31 -6.18 -29.13
N LEU A 392 20.90 -5.47 -28.14
CA LEU A 392 21.50 -4.15 -28.36
C LEU A 392 22.64 -4.23 -29.37
N ALA A 393 23.53 -5.22 -29.26
CA ALA A 393 24.62 -5.43 -30.21
C ALA A 393 24.09 -5.67 -31.65
N ALA A 394 23.03 -6.46 -31.79
CA ALA A 394 22.37 -6.70 -33.08
C ALA A 394 21.78 -5.40 -33.68
N TYR A 395 21.10 -4.59 -32.89
CA TYR A 395 20.57 -3.28 -33.33
C TYR A 395 21.67 -2.31 -33.76
N ILE A 396 22.75 -2.21 -33.00
CA ILE A 396 23.89 -1.34 -33.33
C ILE A 396 24.54 -1.79 -34.65
N THR A 397 24.76 -3.10 -34.82
CA THR A 397 25.35 -3.67 -36.05
C THR A 397 24.43 -3.38 -37.26
N ARG A 398 23.11 -3.57 -37.11
CA ARG A 398 22.19 -3.30 -38.20
C ARG A 398 22.15 -1.85 -38.61
N ARG A 399 22.18 -0.92 -37.65
CA ARG A 399 22.26 0.52 -37.94
C ARG A 399 23.51 0.90 -38.67
N ALA A 400 24.69 0.34 -38.30
CA ALA A 400 25.93 0.59 -38.98
C ALA A 400 25.95 0.09 -40.45
N GLN A 401 25.14 -0.92 -40.78
CA GLN A 401 24.99 -1.45 -42.15
C GLN A 401 24.08 -0.58 -43.04
N GLN A 402 23.28 0.31 -42.45
CA GLN A 402 22.31 1.18 -43.15
C GLN A 402 22.88 2.58 -43.42
N GLN A 403 24.02 2.93 -42.81
CA GLN A 403 24.83 4.13 -43.09
C GLN A 403 25.88 3.86 -44.15
#